data_7201c85958c4443d9c98268be0b6d69a
#
_entry.id   7201c85958c4443d9c98268be0b6d69a
#
_cell.length_a   1.000
_cell.length_b   1.000
_cell.length_c   1.000
_cell.angle_alpha   90.00
_cell.angle_beta   90.00
_cell.angle_gamma   90.00
#
_symmetry.space_group_name_H-M   'P 1'
#
loop_
_entity.id
_entity.type
_entity.pdbx_description
1 polymer ?
#
loop_
_entity_poly.entity_id
_entity_poly.type
_entity_poly.pdbx_seq_one_letter_code
_entity_poly.pdbx_strand_id
1 'polypeptide(L)'
;MSSAGLSSLQEYLQLRTLPAKVGRGVTPRNCCSAGITFAIALLLGCADLFVGSHFANLPPETVLWVDTVGTPQRSRAQLFWRGDDPDGFVVGFLLSLDAQNWTYTTRRDTTVLLPVGAEDTAYSIAVAAVDNSLLRYPQPGERVDFSDLNGNGLHDDGEPFRGLEGAVDPTPARLQYPVRNSPPRVFWGSDTTPAAAQSVWLPETTFTVATFRFTAVDPDGPNQIAFYEWALNDTARWHQLPPTTEFFTLRESDGLRPGESNRLYLRAVDVGGLRSPVLEYPPPGRQWYVRKPRGPILVLHDYAVADGADTFYTAALGRIAGGRFAERFDVLDIRSGRTAQSRPRNVPPFLNPMFVETLRLFEAVLWYGDPQFALDIAQAVLPEYVRTGGKLLLVTTLPSTVDPQAGYSDIVPIDSLSARELFSSPAALPNGTPLLPDSSLPDGPYPLLLKDRGTAVGIHALYPNATAAPLYRLPPSQHYAGTPVVAVRSGNRAVVFLNFPLHLFNRAGGAERLLERVLVQDFGLQ
;
A
#
# COMPACT_ATOMS: atom_id res chain seq x y z
N MET A 1 -12.50 33.64 6.55
CA MET A 1 -12.95 33.60 7.95
C MET A 1 -12.58 32.22 8.47
N SER A 2 -11.76 31.95 9.38
CA SER A 2 -10.91 32.65 10.34
C SER A 2 -9.85 31.64 10.76
N SER A 3 -8.60 32.07 10.69
CA SER A 3 -7.46 31.44 11.31
C SER A 3 -7.57 31.53 12.84
N ALA A 4 -7.43 30.45 13.57
CA ALA A 4 -6.96 30.47 14.96
C ALA A 4 -6.68 29.04 15.44
N GLY A 5 -5.47 28.79 15.98
CA GLY A 5 -5.23 27.64 16.83
C GLY A 5 -3.91 26.91 16.67
N LEU A 6 -2.79 27.63 16.64
CA LEU A 6 -1.45 27.06 16.89
C LEU A 6 -0.66 28.04 17.75
N SER A 7 -0.83 27.95 19.06
CA SER A 7 0.14 28.49 20.03
C SER A 7 -0.24 28.00 21.44
N SER A 8 0.44 26.98 21.91
CA SER A 8 0.67 26.76 23.37
C SER A 8 1.43 25.44 23.56
N LEU A 9 2.74 25.51 23.53
CA LEU A 9 3.65 24.52 24.14
C LEU A 9 5.10 25.05 24.06
N GLN A 10 5.31 26.24 24.67
CA GLN A 10 6.64 26.76 24.94
C GLN A 10 6.56 27.68 26.15
N GLU A 11 6.44 27.10 27.33
CA GLU A 11 6.71 27.77 28.59
C GLU A 11 6.72 26.70 29.69
N TYR A 12 7.91 26.20 30.02
CA TYR A 12 8.25 25.69 31.35
C TYR A 12 9.70 25.22 31.37
N LEU A 13 10.62 26.17 31.41
CA LEU A 13 12.01 25.96 31.84
C LEU A 13 12.63 27.32 32.16
N GLN A 14 12.37 27.81 33.38
CA GLN A 14 13.19 28.85 33.99
C GLN A 14 13.81 28.30 35.27
N LEU A 15 15.08 28.02 35.19
CA LEU A 15 16.00 27.83 36.31
C LEU A 15 16.08 29.12 37.16
N ARG A 16 15.77 29.05 38.44
CA ARG A 16 16.12 30.07 39.41
C ARG A 16 17.50 29.75 40.02
N THR A 17 18.48 30.53 39.63
CA THR A 17 19.72 30.71 40.35
C THR A 17 19.54 31.68 41.50
N LEU A 18 19.96 31.29 42.71
CA LEU A 18 20.12 32.19 43.86
C LEU A 18 21.61 32.44 44.14
N PRO A 19 22.00 33.66 44.56
CA PRO A 19 23.40 34.07 44.59
C PRO A 19 24.08 33.77 45.95
N ALA A 20 25.37 33.48 45.84
CA ALA A 20 26.28 33.36 46.98
C ALA A 20 26.52 34.71 47.65
N LYS A 21 26.45 34.78 48.98
CA LYS A 21 26.95 35.86 49.80
C LYS A 21 28.32 35.52 50.38
N VAL A 22 29.27 36.31 50.01
CA VAL A 22 30.63 36.43 50.57
C VAL A 22 30.54 37.21 51.87
N GLY A 23 31.12 36.71 52.95
CA GLY A 23 31.33 37.45 54.21
C GLY A 23 32.73 37.20 54.73
N ARG A 24 33.48 38.29 54.80
CA ARG A 24 34.92 38.38 55.15
C ARG A 24 35.20 38.12 56.65
N GLY A 25 36.22 37.38 56.93
CA GLY A 25 37.46 37.58 57.65
C GLY A 25 37.44 38.12 59.08
N VAL A 26 38.03 37.36 59.96
CA VAL A 26 38.87 37.86 61.05
C VAL A 26 39.91 36.81 61.38
N THR A 27 41.17 37.16 61.34
CA THR A 27 42.36 36.48 61.84
C THR A 27 42.74 37.07 63.22
N PRO A 28 43.85 36.64 63.86
CA PRO A 28 44.04 35.47 64.71
C PRO A 28 44.50 35.90 66.14
N ARG A 29 44.68 34.97 67.07
CA ARG A 29 45.80 35.00 68.06
C ARG A 29 45.82 33.81 69.02
N ASN A 30 46.94 33.13 68.95
CA ASN A 30 47.68 32.43 69.98
C ASN A 30 46.99 32.09 71.32
N CYS A 31 47.01 30.78 71.69
CA CYS A 31 47.57 30.35 72.97
C CYS A 31 47.76 28.80 73.00
N CYS A 32 49.03 28.45 73.05
CA CYS A 32 49.69 27.49 73.93
C CYS A 32 49.20 26.03 74.04
N SER A 33 49.97 25.18 73.45
CA SER A 33 50.66 24.02 74.09
C SER A 33 50.17 23.59 75.47
N ALA A 34 49.28 22.60 75.51
CA ALA A 34 49.17 21.57 76.59
C ALA A 34 48.02 20.59 76.24
N GLY A 35 48.09 19.85 75.19
CA GLY A 35 46.99 18.91 74.82
C GLY A 35 47.38 17.78 73.89
N ILE A 36 48.68 17.66 73.55
CA ILE A 36 49.08 16.70 72.53
C ILE A 36 49.38 15.28 73.08
N THR A 37 49.50 15.12 74.42
CA THR A 37 49.79 13.83 74.99
C THR A 37 48.58 13.00 75.43
N PHE A 38 47.36 13.59 75.38
CA PHE A 38 46.14 12.85 75.74
C PHE A 38 45.28 12.41 74.51
N ALA A 39 45.59 12.95 73.33
CA ALA A 39 44.89 12.65 72.08
C ALA A 39 45.45 11.39 71.36
N ILE A 40 46.70 11.00 71.67
CA ILE A 40 47.34 9.80 71.04
C ILE A 40 46.92 8.50 71.77
N ALA A 41 46.54 8.55 73.04
CA ALA A 41 46.07 7.37 73.78
C ALA A 41 44.57 7.04 73.47
N LEU A 42 43.80 7.94 72.89
CA LEU A 42 42.42 7.71 72.47
C LEU A 42 42.28 7.24 71.03
N LEU A 43 43.33 7.36 70.23
CA LEU A 43 43.36 6.86 68.83
C LEU A 43 43.86 5.44 68.65
N LEU A 44 44.38 4.82 69.71
CA LEU A 44 44.84 3.41 69.67
C LEU A 44 43.87 2.44 70.36
N GLY A 45 42.75 2.94 70.91
CA GLY A 45 41.75 2.12 71.60
C GLY A 45 40.43 1.90 70.81
N CYS A 46 40.28 2.45 69.60
CA CYS A 46 39.05 2.33 68.83
C CYS A 46 39.22 1.57 67.47
N ALA A 47 40.32 0.84 67.30
CA ALA A 47 40.54 0.10 66.06
C ALA A 47 39.88 -1.29 66.06
N ASP A 48 39.34 -1.77 67.18
CA ASP A 48 38.75 -3.12 67.26
C ASP A 48 37.25 -3.15 67.58
N LEU A 49 36.52 -2.01 67.46
CA LEU A 49 35.11 -1.96 67.78
C LEU A 49 34.17 -1.77 66.57
N PHE A 50 34.73 -1.83 65.36
CA PHE A 50 33.96 -1.95 64.12
C PHE A 50 34.45 -3.15 63.33
N VAL A 51 34.52 -4.33 63.94
CA VAL A 51 34.25 -5.55 63.18
C VAL A 51 32.72 -5.55 63.02
N GLY A 52 32.26 -4.83 62.02
CA GLY A 52 30.91 -5.03 61.57
C GLY A 52 30.79 -6.49 61.24
N SER A 53 29.93 -7.20 61.94
CA SER A 53 29.49 -8.49 61.42
C SER A 53 29.03 -8.23 60.02
N HIS A 54 29.81 -8.70 59.01
CA HIS A 54 29.29 -8.82 57.67
C HIS A 54 28.09 -9.74 57.79
N PHE A 55 26.91 -9.18 57.92
CA PHE A 55 25.72 -9.98 57.71
C PHE A 55 25.83 -10.54 56.29
N ALA A 56 25.75 -11.86 56.20
CA ALA A 56 25.73 -12.51 54.91
C ALA A 56 24.55 -11.91 54.13
N ASN A 57 24.80 -11.50 52.88
CA ASN A 57 23.77 -11.02 52.00
C ASN A 57 22.61 -12.04 51.95
N LEU A 58 21.39 -11.57 52.09
CA LEU A 58 20.20 -12.39 51.86
C LEU A 58 19.77 -12.20 50.43
N PRO A 59 19.65 -13.29 49.64
CA PRO A 59 19.25 -13.15 48.25
C PRO A 59 17.80 -12.58 48.11
N PRO A 60 17.52 -11.89 47.02
CA PRO A 60 16.17 -11.35 46.75
C PRO A 60 15.19 -12.47 46.39
N GLU A 61 13.90 -12.17 46.47
CA GLU A 61 12.80 -13.03 46.05
C GLU A 61 12.05 -12.42 44.85
N THR A 62 11.63 -13.27 43.92
CA THR A 62 11.01 -12.85 42.65
C THR A 62 9.55 -13.28 42.56
N VAL A 63 8.68 -12.41 41.99
CA VAL A 63 7.32 -12.75 41.61
C VAL A 63 7.13 -12.45 40.12
N LEU A 64 6.63 -13.42 39.38
CA LEU A 64 6.33 -13.34 37.93
C LEU A 64 4.83 -13.57 37.71
N TRP A 65 4.23 -12.76 36.85
CA TRP A 65 2.86 -12.99 36.40
C TRP A 65 2.65 -12.53 34.96
N VAL A 66 1.59 -13.02 34.33
CA VAL A 66 1.15 -12.63 32.98
C VAL A 66 -0.24 -12.01 33.08
N ASP A 67 -0.53 -11.02 32.24
CA ASP A 67 -1.88 -10.49 32.12
C ASP A 67 -2.73 -11.48 31.29
N THR A 68 -3.61 -12.21 31.99
CA THR A 68 -4.51 -13.22 31.39
C THR A 68 -5.93 -12.71 31.17
N VAL A 69 -6.19 -11.42 31.36
CA VAL A 69 -7.56 -10.89 31.29
C VAL A 69 -8.11 -11.00 29.87
N GLY A 70 -8.95 -12.02 29.64
CA GLY A 70 -9.88 -12.09 28.52
C GLY A 70 -9.39 -12.69 27.20
N THR A 71 -8.22 -13.34 27.15
CA THR A 71 -7.73 -13.93 25.88
C THR A 71 -7.23 -15.38 26.04
N PRO A 72 -7.54 -16.27 25.07
CA PRO A 72 -6.83 -17.54 24.96
C PRO A 72 -5.31 -17.31 24.93
N GLN A 73 -4.53 -18.24 25.44
CA GLN A 73 -3.08 -18.19 25.46
C GLN A 73 -2.54 -18.04 24.04
N ARG A 74 -2.11 -16.82 23.71
CA ARG A 74 -1.60 -16.43 22.38
C ARG A 74 -0.10 -16.48 22.38
N SER A 75 0.50 -16.56 21.22
CA SER A 75 1.95 -16.43 21.00
C SER A 75 2.54 -15.12 21.57
N ARG A 76 1.73 -14.09 21.74
CA ARG A 76 2.12 -12.82 22.32
C ARG A 76 1.74 -12.78 23.81
N ALA A 77 2.74 -12.85 24.70
CA ALA A 77 2.58 -12.75 26.15
C ALA A 77 3.12 -11.43 26.68
N GLN A 78 2.35 -10.74 27.51
CA GLN A 78 2.85 -9.60 28.29
C GLN A 78 3.17 -10.08 29.69
N LEU A 79 4.46 -10.06 30.02
CA LEU A 79 5.02 -10.53 31.27
C LEU A 79 5.27 -9.35 32.18
N PHE A 80 5.02 -9.54 33.47
CA PHE A 80 5.31 -8.58 34.54
C PHE A 80 6.02 -9.32 35.65
N TRP A 81 6.95 -8.64 36.32
CA TRP A 81 7.67 -9.19 37.46
C TRP A 81 8.09 -8.10 38.43
N ARG A 82 8.33 -8.50 39.66
CA ARG A 82 8.93 -7.68 40.69
C ARG A 82 9.83 -8.53 41.55
N GLY A 83 10.82 -7.91 42.15
CA GLY A 83 11.65 -8.53 43.18
C GLY A 83 11.54 -7.74 44.47
N ASP A 84 11.74 -8.42 45.59
CA ASP A 84 11.88 -7.86 46.93
C ASP A 84 13.18 -8.39 47.55
N ASP A 85 13.90 -7.52 48.26
CA ASP A 85 15.19 -7.84 48.84
C ASP A 85 15.16 -7.51 50.33
N PRO A 86 15.33 -8.47 51.23
CA PRO A 86 15.16 -8.29 52.66
C PRO A 86 16.15 -7.35 53.34
N ASP A 87 17.38 -7.24 52.82
CA ASP A 87 18.48 -6.46 53.42
C ASP A 87 19.08 -5.41 52.46
N GLY A 88 18.48 -5.22 51.25
CA GLY A 88 18.95 -4.29 50.25
C GLY A 88 17.86 -3.81 49.31
N PHE A 89 18.15 -3.76 48.03
CA PHE A 89 17.21 -3.44 46.95
C PHE A 89 17.56 -4.13 45.64
N VAL A 90 16.56 -4.45 44.84
CA VAL A 90 16.69 -5.07 43.54
C VAL A 90 17.18 -4.08 42.50
N VAL A 91 18.30 -4.36 41.84
CA VAL A 91 18.94 -3.55 40.79
C VAL A 91 18.61 -4.00 39.38
N GLY A 92 18.16 -5.25 39.19
CA GLY A 92 17.82 -5.81 37.90
C GLY A 92 17.22 -7.20 37.99
N PHE A 93 17.07 -7.84 36.86
CA PHE A 93 16.50 -9.18 36.74
C PHE A 93 17.21 -9.96 35.66
N LEU A 94 17.24 -11.26 35.81
CA LEU A 94 17.58 -12.22 34.76
C LEU A 94 16.26 -12.81 34.22
N LEU A 95 16.10 -12.77 32.91
CA LEU A 95 14.93 -13.30 32.22
C LEU A 95 15.33 -14.43 31.30
N SER A 96 14.59 -15.53 31.32
CA SER A 96 14.70 -16.65 30.40
C SER A 96 13.34 -17.09 29.89
N LEU A 97 13.25 -17.51 28.63
CA LEU A 97 12.02 -18.05 28.00
C LEU A 97 12.10 -19.58 27.82
N ASP A 98 13.22 -20.20 28.14
CA ASP A 98 13.51 -21.61 27.92
C ASP A 98 14.26 -22.29 29.09
N ALA A 99 14.52 -21.54 30.19
CA ALA A 99 15.33 -21.93 31.33
C ALA A 99 16.81 -22.26 30.99
N GLN A 100 17.26 -22.01 29.75
CA GLN A 100 18.63 -22.23 29.29
C GLN A 100 19.36 -20.92 29.03
N ASN A 101 18.67 -19.98 28.37
CA ASN A 101 19.27 -18.74 27.92
C ASN A 101 18.75 -17.58 28.79
N TRP A 102 19.66 -17.04 29.63
CA TRP A 102 19.34 -15.98 30.55
C TRP A 102 19.91 -14.64 30.10
N THR A 103 19.12 -13.59 30.21
CA THR A 103 19.48 -12.23 29.77
C THR A 103 19.20 -11.25 30.90
N TYR A 104 20.16 -10.38 31.21
CA TYR A 104 19.99 -9.34 32.22
C TYR A 104 19.12 -8.17 31.69
N THR A 105 18.23 -7.68 32.55
CA THR A 105 17.36 -6.53 32.27
C THR A 105 17.08 -5.71 33.53
N THR A 106 16.90 -4.40 33.38
CA THR A 106 16.42 -3.50 34.44
C THR A 106 14.92 -3.21 34.34
N ARG A 107 14.25 -3.76 33.31
CA ARG A 107 12.80 -3.61 33.12
C ARG A 107 12.06 -4.51 34.10
N ARG A 108 10.80 -4.12 34.37
CA ARG A 108 9.87 -4.89 35.22
C ARG A 108 8.70 -5.48 34.44
N ASP A 109 8.73 -5.30 33.10
CA ASP A 109 7.76 -5.87 32.18
C ASP A 109 8.39 -6.06 30.79
N THR A 110 7.83 -6.96 30.02
CA THR A 110 8.14 -7.11 28.60
C THR A 110 7.00 -7.79 27.86
N THR A 111 6.91 -7.52 26.55
CA THR A 111 6.07 -8.29 25.65
C THR A 111 6.95 -9.23 24.85
N VAL A 112 6.70 -10.52 24.92
CA VAL A 112 7.42 -11.56 24.18
C VAL A 112 6.52 -12.14 23.10
N LEU A 113 7.12 -12.46 21.94
CA LEU A 113 6.50 -13.25 20.89
C LEU A 113 7.10 -14.65 20.98
N LEU A 114 6.28 -15.60 21.39
CA LEU A 114 6.69 -17.01 21.53
C LEU A 114 6.41 -17.71 20.19
N PRO A 115 7.39 -18.45 19.63
CA PRO A 115 7.19 -19.20 18.39
C PRO A 115 5.99 -20.15 18.49
N VAL A 116 5.19 -20.21 17.42
CA VAL A 116 4.04 -21.11 17.31
C VAL A 116 4.45 -22.30 16.45
N GLY A 117 4.24 -23.50 16.94
CA GLY A 117 4.48 -24.76 16.21
C GLY A 117 3.19 -25.37 15.68
N ALA A 118 3.31 -26.51 15.01
CA ALA A 118 2.17 -27.31 14.55
C ALA A 118 1.34 -27.90 15.70
N GLU A 119 2.00 -28.10 16.85
CA GLU A 119 1.40 -28.62 18.07
C GLU A 119 1.41 -27.58 19.18
N ASP A 120 0.51 -27.73 20.16
CA ASP A 120 0.50 -26.90 21.37
C ASP A 120 1.84 -27.02 22.09
N THR A 121 2.47 -25.90 22.38
CA THR A 121 3.81 -25.85 23.01
C THR A 121 3.71 -25.07 24.32
N ALA A 122 4.35 -25.56 25.38
CA ALA A 122 4.47 -24.83 26.63
C ALA A 122 5.90 -24.28 26.79
N TYR A 123 5.98 -22.98 27.02
CA TYR A 123 7.26 -22.28 27.27
C TYR A 123 7.50 -22.17 28.77
N SER A 124 8.70 -22.51 29.20
CA SER A 124 9.14 -22.36 30.60
C SER A 124 9.77 -20.99 30.78
N ILE A 125 8.95 -20.01 31.12
CA ILE A 125 9.41 -18.64 31.35
C ILE A 125 9.90 -18.54 32.79
N ALA A 126 11.07 -17.96 33.00
CA ALA A 126 11.63 -17.78 34.34
C ALA A 126 12.23 -16.39 34.50
N VAL A 127 12.12 -15.83 35.70
CA VAL A 127 12.73 -14.55 36.08
C VAL A 127 13.35 -14.68 37.46
N ALA A 128 14.60 -14.16 37.61
CA ALA A 128 15.31 -14.08 38.88
C ALA A 128 15.71 -12.63 39.17
N ALA A 129 15.38 -12.10 40.34
CA ALA A 129 15.80 -10.77 40.78
C ALA A 129 17.31 -10.77 41.11
N VAL A 130 17.93 -9.61 40.94
CA VAL A 130 19.36 -9.36 41.26
C VAL A 130 19.42 -8.18 42.24
N ASP A 131 20.07 -8.37 43.41
CA ASP A 131 20.20 -7.36 44.43
C ASP A 131 21.43 -6.44 44.23
N ASN A 132 21.62 -5.52 45.16
CA ASN A 132 22.68 -4.51 45.11
C ASN A 132 24.00 -4.94 45.81
N SER A 133 24.21 -6.21 46.12
CA SER A 133 25.38 -6.69 46.87
C SER A 133 26.67 -6.71 46.08
N LEU A 134 26.64 -6.63 44.75
CA LEU A 134 27.80 -6.67 43.88
C LEU A 134 28.32 -5.27 43.50
N LEU A 135 29.63 -5.20 43.20
CA LEU A 135 30.27 -3.97 42.72
C LEU A 135 30.07 -3.73 41.21
N ARG A 136 29.73 -4.76 40.47
CA ARG A 136 29.55 -4.70 39.01
C ARG A 136 28.41 -5.61 38.57
N TYR A 137 27.59 -5.14 37.66
CA TYR A 137 26.44 -5.85 37.10
C TYR A 137 26.56 -5.99 35.59
N PRO A 138 25.92 -6.99 34.98
CA PRO A 138 25.82 -7.09 33.53
C PRO A 138 25.11 -5.86 32.95
N GLN A 139 25.34 -5.60 31.65
CA GLN A 139 24.59 -4.56 30.94
C GLN A 139 23.23 -5.11 30.52
N PRO A 140 22.17 -4.25 30.40
CA PRO A 140 20.88 -4.68 29.89
C PRO A 140 21.03 -5.31 28.49
N GLY A 141 20.50 -6.53 28.32
CA GLY A 141 20.64 -7.34 27.12
C GLY A 141 21.85 -8.27 27.11
N GLU A 142 22.73 -8.20 28.11
CA GLU A 142 23.87 -9.11 28.23
C GLU A 142 23.39 -10.49 28.67
N ARG A 143 23.97 -11.54 28.05
CA ARG A 143 23.72 -12.94 28.41
C ARG A 143 24.48 -13.27 29.67
N VAL A 144 23.83 -14.01 30.57
CA VAL A 144 24.43 -14.53 31.82
C VAL A 144 24.35 -16.03 31.80
N ASP A 145 25.50 -16.67 32.00
CA ASP A 145 25.61 -18.14 32.12
C ASP A 145 25.41 -18.58 33.58
N PHE A 146 25.02 -19.82 33.77
CA PHE A 146 24.88 -20.45 35.08
C PHE A 146 25.78 -21.69 35.19
N SER A 147 25.91 -22.20 36.40
CA SER A 147 26.64 -23.44 36.66
C SER A 147 25.62 -24.58 36.74
N ASP A 148 25.49 -25.32 35.65
CA ASP A 148 24.64 -26.52 35.55
C ASP A 148 25.30 -27.64 36.41
N LEU A 149 24.74 -27.88 37.57
CA LEU A 149 25.30 -28.82 38.56
C LEU A 149 24.88 -30.27 38.30
N ASN A 150 23.78 -30.49 37.64
CA ASN A 150 23.26 -31.82 37.35
C ASN A 150 23.45 -32.26 35.89
N GLY A 151 23.91 -31.36 35.01
CA GLY A 151 24.24 -31.66 33.61
C GLY A 151 23.02 -31.79 32.68
N ASN A 152 21.85 -31.23 33.05
CA ASN A 152 20.65 -31.33 32.26
C ASN A 152 20.47 -30.18 31.22
N GLY A 153 21.36 -29.16 31.28
CA GLY A 153 21.33 -27.99 30.37
C GLY A 153 20.29 -26.95 30.72
N LEU A 154 19.53 -27.10 31.80
CA LEU A 154 18.54 -26.17 32.31
C LEU A 154 19.02 -25.58 33.62
N HIS A 155 18.63 -24.34 33.90
CA HIS A 155 18.86 -23.78 35.24
C HIS A 155 17.83 -24.31 36.22
N ASP A 156 18.28 -24.99 37.27
CA ASP A 156 17.45 -25.47 38.37
C ASP A 156 17.64 -24.62 39.63
N ASP A 157 16.72 -24.78 40.59
CA ASP A 157 16.76 -24.02 41.83
C ASP A 157 18.02 -24.29 42.63
N GLY A 158 18.71 -23.24 43.05
CA GLY A 158 19.96 -23.30 43.78
C GLY A 158 21.21 -23.35 42.90
N GLU A 159 21.12 -23.44 41.60
CA GLU A 159 22.24 -23.33 40.68
C GLU A 159 22.72 -21.88 40.56
N PRO A 160 24.02 -21.59 40.80
CA PRO A 160 24.47 -20.21 40.81
C PRO A 160 24.67 -19.64 39.40
N PHE A 161 24.29 -18.38 39.21
CA PHE A 161 24.65 -17.60 38.03
C PHE A 161 26.10 -17.13 38.13
N ARG A 162 26.90 -17.37 37.08
CA ARG A 162 28.33 -17.08 37.05
C ARG A 162 28.63 -15.59 37.13
N GLY A 163 29.41 -15.20 38.14
CA GLY A 163 29.77 -13.81 38.42
C GLY A 163 28.69 -12.99 39.12
N LEU A 164 27.59 -13.65 39.53
CA LEU A 164 26.48 -13.05 40.31
C LEU A 164 26.14 -13.90 41.54
N GLU A 165 27.08 -14.74 41.98
CA GLU A 165 26.89 -15.69 43.08
C GLU A 165 26.45 -14.95 44.36
N GLY A 166 25.36 -15.39 44.94
CA GLY A 166 24.80 -14.82 46.19
C GLY A 166 24.00 -13.53 46.01
N ALA A 167 23.97 -12.93 44.82
CA ALA A 167 23.25 -11.71 44.53
C ALA A 167 21.96 -11.95 43.72
N VAL A 168 21.64 -13.18 43.36
CA VAL A 168 20.49 -13.54 42.54
C VAL A 168 19.57 -14.44 43.35
N ASP A 169 18.27 -14.29 43.13
CA ASP A 169 17.27 -15.20 43.65
C ASP A 169 17.61 -16.65 43.29
N PRO A 170 17.91 -17.52 44.28
CA PRO A 170 18.27 -18.90 44.03
C PRO A 170 17.09 -19.78 43.57
N THR A 171 15.87 -19.25 43.65
CA THR A 171 14.60 -19.92 43.30
C THR A 171 13.79 -19.08 42.31
N PRO A 172 14.30 -18.92 41.07
CA PRO A 172 13.64 -18.06 40.07
C PRO A 172 12.14 -18.30 39.95
N ALA A 173 11.37 -17.24 39.88
CA ALA A 173 9.93 -17.37 39.64
C ALA A 173 9.70 -17.98 38.25
N ARG A 174 8.95 -19.07 38.18
CA ARG A 174 8.72 -19.85 36.96
C ARG A 174 7.25 -19.81 36.55
N LEU A 175 7.00 -19.73 35.25
CA LEU A 175 5.67 -19.78 34.64
C LEU A 175 5.68 -20.74 33.45
N GLN A 176 4.86 -21.76 33.49
CA GLN A 176 4.57 -22.56 32.30
C GLN A 176 3.48 -21.84 31.49
N TYR A 177 3.86 -21.32 30.32
CA TYR A 177 2.97 -20.58 29.45
C TYR A 177 2.64 -21.42 28.20
N PRO A 178 1.46 -22.04 28.14
CA PRO A 178 1.04 -22.79 26.97
C PRO A 178 0.64 -21.85 25.83
N VAL A 179 1.20 -22.08 24.65
CA VAL A 179 0.87 -21.37 23.42
C VAL A 179 0.08 -22.31 22.51
N ARG A 180 -1.11 -21.86 22.11
CA ARG A 180 -1.94 -22.55 21.14
C ARG A 180 -1.92 -21.81 19.82
N ASN A 181 -1.80 -22.56 18.74
CA ASN A 181 -1.92 -22.02 17.42
C ASN A 181 -3.36 -21.60 17.12
N SER A 182 -3.57 -20.43 16.56
CA SER A 182 -4.87 -19.90 16.15
C SER A 182 -4.94 -19.78 14.63
N PRO A 183 -6.02 -20.24 13.98
CA PRO A 183 -6.09 -20.15 12.53
C PRO A 183 -6.10 -18.70 12.05
N PRO A 184 -5.45 -18.41 10.92
CA PRO A 184 -5.44 -17.09 10.31
C PRO A 184 -6.83 -16.69 9.77
N ARG A 185 -6.97 -15.43 9.38
CA ARG A 185 -8.15 -14.90 8.70
C ARG A 185 -7.72 -14.19 7.43
N VAL A 186 -8.43 -14.41 6.34
CA VAL A 186 -8.18 -13.79 5.04
C VAL A 186 -9.38 -12.93 4.62
N PHE A 187 -9.12 -11.81 3.94
CA PHE A 187 -10.11 -10.82 3.54
C PHE A 187 -9.84 -10.33 2.12
N TRP A 188 -10.91 -10.01 1.38
CA TRP A 188 -10.76 -9.31 0.11
C TRP A 188 -10.37 -7.84 0.34
N GLY A 189 -9.43 -7.34 -0.46
CA GLY A 189 -8.92 -5.97 -0.36
C GLY A 189 -7.71 -5.84 0.57
N SER A 190 -7.45 -4.62 1.01
CA SER A 190 -6.30 -4.27 1.86
C SER A 190 -6.67 -3.99 3.31
N ASP A 191 -7.95 -4.10 3.67
CA ASP A 191 -8.46 -3.81 5.01
C ASP A 191 -8.89 -5.11 5.69
N THR A 192 -8.47 -5.28 6.92
CA THR A 192 -8.75 -6.46 7.75
C THR A 192 -10.03 -6.34 8.57
N THR A 193 -10.71 -5.18 8.52
CA THR A 193 -11.99 -5.03 9.21
C THR A 193 -13.11 -5.71 8.42
N PRO A 194 -13.98 -6.51 9.05
CA PRO A 194 -15.06 -7.21 8.35
C PRO A 194 -16.01 -6.27 7.59
N ALA A 195 -16.24 -5.07 8.10
CA ALA A 195 -17.10 -4.07 7.45
C ALA A 195 -16.46 -3.51 6.16
N ALA A 196 -15.17 -3.21 6.19
CA ALA A 196 -14.43 -2.73 5.02
C ALA A 196 -14.24 -3.84 3.97
N ALA A 197 -13.96 -5.08 4.41
CA ALA A 197 -13.87 -6.23 3.51
C ALA A 197 -15.18 -6.50 2.75
N GLN A 198 -16.32 -6.25 3.36
CA GLN A 198 -17.63 -6.35 2.70
C GLN A 198 -17.89 -5.22 1.70
N SER A 199 -17.22 -4.08 1.85
CA SER A 199 -17.36 -2.93 0.95
C SER A 199 -16.46 -2.99 -0.28
N VAL A 200 -15.56 -3.97 -0.37
CA VAL A 200 -14.69 -4.15 -1.53
C VAL A 200 -15.56 -4.50 -2.74
N TRP A 201 -15.60 -3.56 -3.70
CA TRP A 201 -16.30 -3.79 -4.95
C TRP A 201 -15.50 -4.73 -5.84
N LEU A 202 -16.07 -5.88 -6.10
CA LEU A 202 -15.56 -6.87 -7.04
C LEU A 202 -16.57 -7.00 -8.20
N PRO A 203 -16.13 -7.00 -9.46
CA PRO A 203 -17.04 -7.00 -10.61
C PRO A 203 -17.79 -8.33 -10.74
N GLU A 204 -19.09 -8.25 -10.99
CA GLU A 204 -19.91 -9.46 -11.26
C GLU A 204 -19.64 -10.03 -12.67
N THR A 205 -19.05 -9.24 -13.55
CA THR A 205 -18.67 -9.67 -14.90
C THR A 205 -17.24 -9.17 -15.20
N THR A 206 -16.40 -10.09 -15.67
CA THR A 206 -15.06 -9.78 -16.18
C THR A 206 -14.89 -10.34 -17.58
N PHE A 207 -13.86 -9.87 -18.28
CA PHE A 207 -13.32 -10.61 -19.42
C PHE A 207 -12.55 -11.85 -18.94
N THR A 208 -11.80 -12.48 -19.82
CA THR A 208 -10.97 -13.66 -19.52
C THR A 208 -9.74 -13.36 -18.69
N VAL A 209 -9.79 -12.28 -17.93
CA VAL A 209 -8.78 -11.87 -16.95
C VAL A 209 -9.46 -11.23 -15.74
N ALA A 210 -8.97 -11.57 -14.54
CA ALA A 210 -9.46 -10.97 -13.30
C ALA A 210 -8.32 -10.90 -12.28
N THR A 211 -8.18 -9.76 -11.62
CA THR A 211 -7.20 -9.57 -10.54
C THR A 211 -7.92 -9.42 -9.21
N PHE A 212 -7.44 -10.14 -8.21
CA PHE A 212 -7.96 -10.13 -6.86
C PHE A 212 -6.89 -9.62 -5.91
N ARG A 213 -7.24 -8.63 -5.12
CA ARG A 213 -6.43 -8.17 -3.99
C ARG A 213 -7.00 -8.76 -2.70
N PHE A 214 -6.11 -9.17 -1.82
CA PHE A 214 -6.48 -9.76 -0.54
C PHE A 214 -5.43 -9.43 0.52
N THR A 215 -5.81 -9.63 1.77
CA THR A 215 -4.91 -9.54 2.91
C THR A 215 -5.28 -10.60 3.93
N ALA A 216 -4.33 -10.96 4.78
CA ALA A 216 -4.60 -11.84 5.91
C ALA A 216 -3.99 -11.32 7.19
N VAL A 217 -4.57 -11.72 8.29
CA VAL A 217 -4.04 -11.50 9.63
C VAL A 217 -4.06 -12.80 10.41
N ASP A 218 -3.06 -12.96 11.25
CA ASP A 218 -2.98 -14.06 12.18
C ASP A 218 -3.08 -13.53 13.62
N PRO A 219 -3.96 -14.10 14.47
CA PRO A 219 -4.05 -13.71 15.86
C PRO A 219 -2.75 -13.88 16.64
N ASP A 220 -1.88 -14.80 16.19
CA ASP A 220 -0.63 -15.15 16.85
C ASP A 220 0.53 -14.21 16.53
N GLY A 221 0.31 -13.26 15.60
CA GLY A 221 1.22 -12.15 15.36
C GLY A 221 1.58 -11.91 13.89
N PRO A 222 2.40 -10.91 13.62
CA PRO A 222 2.90 -10.64 12.28
C PRO A 222 3.83 -11.77 11.82
N ASN A 223 3.88 -12.01 10.53
CA ASN A 223 4.72 -13.03 9.88
C ASN A 223 4.36 -14.50 10.23
N GLN A 224 3.16 -14.75 10.74
CA GLN A 224 2.69 -16.12 11.01
C GLN A 224 2.01 -16.77 9.79
N ILE A 225 1.80 -16.05 8.70
CA ILE A 225 1.30 -16.63 7.44
C ILE A 225 2.46 -17.32 6.72
N ALA A 226 2.34 -18.63 6.48
CA ALA A 226 3.32 -19.41 5.73
C ALA A 226 3.11 -19.29 4.22
N PHE A 227 1.85 -19.37 3.76
CA PHE A 227 1.47 -19.25 2.35
C PHE A 227 -0.04 -19.09 2.23
N TYR A 228 -0.48 -18.74 1.01
CA TYR A 228 -1.90 -18.76 0.65
C TYR A 228 -2.20 -19.93 -0.28
N GLU A 229 -3.43 -20.40 -0.25
CA GLU A 229 -3.95 -21.41 -1.17
C GLU A 229 -5.17 -20.84 -1.89
N TRP A 230 -5.20 -20.97 -3.22
CA TRP A 230 -6.38 -20.63 -4.02
C TRP A 230 -6.83 -21.82 -4.88
N ALA A 231 -8.12 -21.87 -5.16
CA ALA A 231 -8.72 -22.86 -6.06
C ALA A 231 -9.79 -22.18 -6.92
N LEU A 232 -10.00 -22.67 -8.13
CA LEU A 232 -10.93 -22.08 -9.08
C LEU A 232 -11.97 -23.14 -9.50
N ASN A 233 -13.25 -22.79 -9.36
CA ASN A 233 -14.43 -23.57 -9.72
C ASN A 233 -14.69 -24.85 -8.90
N ASP A 234 -13.65 -25.45 -8.33
CA ASP A 234 -13.77 -26.54 -7.37
C ASP A 234 -12.62 -26.51 -6.35
N THR A 235 -12.75 -27.20 -5.25
CA THR A 235 -11.75 -27.24 -4.17
C THR A 235 -10.92 -28.54 -4.17
N ALA A 236 -10.95 -29.31 -5.25
CA ALA A 236 -10.17 -30.54 -5.37
C ALA A 236 -8.68 -30.27 -5.59
N ARG A 237 -8.36 -29.12 -6.19
CA ARG A 237 -6.98 -28.69 -6.42
C ARG A 237 -6.75 -27.30 -5.86
N TRP A 238 -5.74 -27.17 -5.00
CA TRP A 238 -5.30 -25.91 -4.43
C TRP A 238 -3.92 -25.55 -4.99
N HIS A 239 -3.78 -24.29 -5.38
CA HIS A 239 -2.53 -23.69 -5.84
C HIS A 239 -1.97 -22.79 -4.75
N GLN A 240 -0.66 -22.80 -4.56
CA GLN A 240 -0.02 -22.01 -3.51
C GLN A 240 0.48 -20.66 -4.04
N LEU A 241 0.43 -19.64 -3.16
CA LEU A 241 1.03 -18.33 -3.36
C LEU A 241 1.91 -18.00 -2.16
N PRO A 242 3.04 -17.29 -2.37
CA PRO A 242 3.91 -16.82 -1.30
C PRO A 242 3.18 -15.95 -0.26
N PRO A 243 3.62 -15.89 1.00
CA PRO A 243 2.99 -15.09 2.06
C PRO A 243 3.05 -13.58 1.78
N THR A 244 3.97 -13.13 0.93
CA THR A 244 4.13 -11.74 0.51
C THR A 244 3.19 -11.32 -0.62
N THR A 245 2.33 -12.23 -1.12
CA THR A 245 1.40 -11.95 -2.22
C THR A 245 0.26 -11.09 -1.71
N GLU A 246 0.08 -9.90 -2.28
CA GLU A 246 -1.04 -9.00 -1.97
C GLU A 246 -2.17 -9.09 -3.01
N PHE A 247 -1.84 -9.51 -4.22
CA PHE A 247 -2.79 -9.70 -5.32
C PHE A 247 -2.29 -10.77 -6.29
N PHE A 248 -3.20 -11.37 -7.03
CA PHE A 248 -2.88 -12.26 -8.14
C PHE A 248 -3.90 -12.12 -9.27
N THR A 249 -3.47 -12.44 -10.47
CA THR A 249 -4.29 -12.32 -11.68
C THR A 249 -4.57 -13.69 -12.24
N LEU A 250 -5.84 -13.99 -12.45
CA LEU A 250 -6.33 -15.20 -13.11
C LEU A 250 -6.60 -14.93 -14.58
N ARG A 251 -6.26 -15.89 -15.41
CA ARG A 251 -6.47 -15.89 -16.87
C ARG A 251 -7.18 -17.16 -17.30
N GLU A 252 -7.56 -17.25 -18.57
CA GLU A 252 -8.13 -18.47 -19.16
C GLU A 252 -7.17 -19.67 -19.02
N SER A 253 -5.86 -19.44 -19.09
CA SER A 253 -4.82 -20.46 -18.84
C SER A 253 -4.83 -21.03 -17.42
N ASP A 254 -5.36 -20.29 -16.45
CA ASP A 254 -5.46 -20.70 -15.05
C ASP A 254 -6.77 -21.45 -14.76
N GLY A 255 -7.64 -21.60 -15.78
CA GLY A 255 -8.91 -22.35 -15.68
C GLY A 255 -10.16 -21.49 -15.58
N LEU A 256 -10.10 -20.16 -15.87
CA LEU A 256 -11.30 -19.36 -16.05
C LEU A 256 -12.13 -19.92 -17.21
N ARG A 257 -13.44 -20.09 -16.96
CA ARG A 257 -14.39 -20.63 -17.92
C ARG A 257 -15.20 -19.52 -18.57
N PRO A 258 -14.84 -19.13 -19.82
CA PRO A 258 -15.60 -18.10 -20.53
C PRO A 258 -16.98 -18.60 -20.92
N GLY A 259 -17.98 -17.72 -20.81
CA GLY A 259 -19.38 -18.05 -21.07
C GLY A 259 -20.10 -18.70 -19.86
N GLU A 260 -19.40 -18.83 -18.74
CA GLU A 260 -19.91 -19.48 -17.54
C GLU A 260 -19.72 -18.59 -16.30
N SER A 261 -20.43 -18.95 -15.23
CA SER A 261 -20.17 -18.45 -13.89
C SER A 261 -18.99 -19.18 -13.29
N ASN A 262 -18.06 -18.41 -12.70
CA ASN A 262 -16.87 -18.94 -12.04
C ASN A 262 -16.95 -18.72 -10.52
N ARG A 263 -16.15 -19.47 -9.77
CA ARG A 263 -15.95 -19.31 -8.32
C ARG A 263 -14.49 -19.40 -7.98
N LEU A 264 -14.03 -18.45 -7.18
CA LEU A 264 -12.68 -18.43 -6.61
C LEU A 264 -12.77 -18.73 -5.12
N TYR A 265 -11.89 -19.58 -4.64
CA TYR A 265 -11.70 -19.93 -3.25
C TYR A 265 -10.29 -19.54 -2.83
N LEU A 266 -10.18 -18.90 -1.68
CA LEU A 266 -8.90 -18.44 -1.12
C LEU A 266 -8.87 -18.79 0.37
N ARG A 267 -7.70 -19.22 0.85
CA ARG A 267 -7.44 -19.39 2.28
C ARG A 267 -5.98 -19.12 2.60
N ALA A 268 -5.71 -18.73 3.82
CA ALA A 268 -4.36 -18.60 4.35
C ALA A 268 -4.00 -19.84 5.16
N VAL A 269 -2.73 -20.18 5.19
CA VAL A 269 -2.14 -21.23 6.01
C VAL A 269 -1.04 -20.60 6.84
N ASP A 270 -1.06 -20.83 8.16
CA ASP A 270 -0.05 -20.32 9.07
C ASP A 270 1.20 -21.20 9.11
N VAL A 271 2.22 -20.75 9.85
CA VAL A 271 3.47 -21.49 10.02
C VAL A 271 3.29 -22.80 10.81
N GLY A 272 2.22 -22.93 11.61
CA GLY A 272 1.83 -24.14 12.31
C GLY A 272 1.01 -25.11 11.47
N GLY A 273 0.59 -24.71 10.26
CA GLY A 273 -0.19 -25.54 9.33
C GLY A 273 -1.70 -25.44 9.47
N LEU A 274 -2.23 -24.58 10.36
CA LEU A 274 -3.66 -24.32 10.43
C LEU A 274 -4.13 -23.46 9.25
N ARG A 275 -5.36 -23.70 8.84
CA ARG A 275 -5.97 -23.05 7.69
C ARG A 275 -7.07 -22.09 8.12
N SER A 276 -7.14 -20.94 7.49
CA SER A 276 -8.28 -20.04 7.64
C SER A 276 -9.57 -20.68 7.13
N PRO A 277 -10.73 -20.16 7.54
CA PRO A 277 -11.96 -20.38 6.79
C PRO A 277 -11.75 -19.99 5.31
N VAL A 278 -12.42 -20.72 4.41
CA VAL A 278 -12.34 -20.44 2.97
C VAL A 278 -13.09 -19.15 2.67
N LEU A 279 -12.40 -18.22 2.01
CA LEU A 279 -12.98 -16.99 1.49
C LEU A 279 -13.42 -17.23 0.05
N GLU A 280 -14.70 -17.06 -0.23
CA GLU A 280 -15.28 -17.31 -1.55
C GLU A 280 -15.52 -16.02 -2.33
N TYR A 281 -15.34 -16.10 -3.64
CA TYR A 281 -15.80 -15.08 -4.58
C TYR A 281 -16.49 -15.73 -5.80
N PRO A 282 -17.67 -15.26 -6.19
CA PRO A 282 -18.50 -14.25 -5.54
C PRO A 282 -19.09 -14.75 -4.21
N PRO A 283 -19.54 -13.83 -3.34
CA PRO A 283 -20.26 -14.22 -2.13
C PRO A 283 -21.50 -15.07 -2.44
N PRO A 284 -22.01 -15.86 -1.49
CA PRO A 284 -23.22 -16.67 -1.69
C PRO A 284 -24.39 -15.85 -2.24
N GLY A 285 -25.09 -16.40 -3.23
CA GLY A 285 -26.21 -15.73 -3.91
C GLY A 285 -25.84 -14.77 -5.03
N ARG A 286 -24.54 -14.51 -5.27
CA ARG A 286 -24.05 -13.74 -6.39
C ARG A 286 -23.35 -14.61 -7.43
N GLN A 287 -23.15 -14.05 -8.64
CA GLN A 287 -22.48 -14.70 -9.75
C GLN A 287 -21.30 -13.88 -10.22
N TRP A 288 -20.24 -14.54 -10.64
CA TRP A 288 -19.12 -13.96 -11.36
C TRP A 288 -19.05 -14.58 -12.75
N TYR A 289 -19.56 -13.84 -13.73
CA TYR A 289 -19.61 -14.27 -15.12
C TYR A 289 -18.36 -13.82 -15.86
N VAL A 290 -17.70 -14.74 -16.57
CA VAL A 290 -16.52 -14.46 -17.39
C VAL A 290 -16.93 -14.50 -18.86
N ARG A 291 -16.63 -13.46 -19.61
CA ARG A 291 -16.94 -13.37 -21.04
C ARG A 291 -15.69 -13.22 -21.91
N LYS A 292 -15.73 -13.77 -23.11
CA LYS A 292 -14.70 -13.53 -24.12
C LYS A 292 -14.89 -12.15 -24.77
N PRO A 293 -13.79 -11.50 -25.22
CA PRO A 293 -13.89 -10.40 -26.17
C PRO A 293 -14.67 -10.81 -27.43
N ARG A 294 -15.55 -9.95 -27.91
CA ARG A 294 -16.29 -10.18 -29.16
C ARG A 294 -15.41 -9.98 -30.39
N GLY A 295 -14.35 -9.17 -30.27
CA GLY A 295 -13.45 -8.88 -31.37
C GLY A 295 -12.22 -8.10 -30.93
N PRO A 296 -11.46 -7.54 -31.88
CA PRO A 296 -10.17 -6.91 -31.60
C PRO A 296 -10.28 -5.50 -31.01
N ILE A 297 -11.49 -4.91 -30.92
CA ILE A 297 -11.68 -3.51 -30.54
C ILE A 297 -12.41 -3.40 -29.20
N LEU A 298 -11.86 -2.62 -28.26
CA LEU A 298 -12.57 -2.15 -27.08
C LEU A 298 -12.89 -0.68 -27.22
N VAL A 299 -14.17 -0.34 -27.09
CA VAL A 299 -14.66 1.03 -27.04
C VAL A 299 -14.83 1.44 -25.58
N LEU A 300 -14.09 2.46 -25.16
CA LEU A 300 -14.23 3.06 -23.84
C LEU A 300 -15.10 4.31 -23.94
N HIS A 301 -16.28 4.23 -23.35
CA HIS A 301 -17.23 5.32 -23.27
C HIS A 301 -16.97 6.17 -22.02
N ASP A 302 -16.41 7.36 -22.20
CA ASP A 302 -16.15 8.34 -21.14
C ASP A 302 -16.76 9.72 -21.47
N TYR A 303 -18.02 9.70 -21.91
CA TYR A 303 -18.71 10.85 -22.47
C TYR A 303 -20.08 11.05 -21.80
N ALA A 304 -20.35 12.25 -21.28
CA ALA A 304 -21.60 12.53 -20.57
C ALA A 304 -22.62 13.37 -21.36
N VAL A 305 -22.19 13.93 -22.50
CA VAL A 305 -23.09 14.81 -23.30
C VAL A 305 -24.04 13.97 -24.14
N ALA A 306 -25.32 14.25 -24.05
CA ALA A 306 -26.37 13.54 -24.80
C ALA A 306 -26.53 14.12 -26.20
N ASP A 307 -25.54 13.96 -27.08
CA ASP A 307 -25.55 14.46 -28.47
C ASP A 307 -25.42 13.34 -29.52
N GLY A 308 -25.53 12.08 -29.08
CA GLY A 308 -25.52 10.90 -29.93
C GLY A 308 -24.13 10.37 -30.26
N ALA A 309 -23.12 10.70 -29.46
CA ALA A 309 -21.76 10.17 -29.63
C ALA A 309 -21.71 8.65 -29.52
N ASP A 310 -22.37 8.07 -28.52
CA ASP A 310 -22.45 6.63 -28.27
C ASP A 310 -23.04 5.87 -29.47
N THR A 311 -24.16 6.33 -29.96
CA THR A 311 -24.83 5.78 -31.15
C THR A 311 -23.97 5.95 -32.40
N PHE A 312 -23.26 7.08 -32.54
CA PHE A 312 -22.35 7.29 -33.67
C PHE A 312 -21.21 6.26 -33.71
N TYR A 313 -20.45 6.11 -32.62
CA TYR A 313 -19.27 5.21 -32.62
C TYR A 313 -19.66 3.75 -32.84
N THR A 314 -20.71 3.28 -32.17
CA THR A 314 -21.19 1.90 -32.31
C THR A 314 -21.73 1.62 -33.71
N ALA A 315 -22.52 2.55 -34.27
CA ALA A 315 -23.05 2.41 -35.62
C ALA A 315 -21.94 2.53 -36.70
N ALA A 316 -21.00 3.45 -36.52
CA ALA A 316 -19.87 3.60 -37.45
C ALA A 316 -19.02 2.32 -37.51
N LEU A 317 -18.64 1.73 -36.36
CA LEU A 317 -17.92 0.46 -36.31
C LEU A 317 -18.68 -0.66 -37.02
N GLY A 318 -20.02 -0.66 -36.93
CA GLY A 318 -20.85 -1.64 -37.65
C GLY A 318 -20.87 -1.47 -39.18
N ARG A 319 -20.49 -0.30 -39.72
CA ARG A 319 -20.60 0.03 -41.16
C ARG A 319 -19.26 0.07 -41.88
N ILE A 320 -18.19 0.55 -41.21
CA ILE A 320 -16.87 0.72 -41.85
C ILE A 320 -16.29 -0.62 -42.29
N ALA A 321 -15.35 -0.56 -43.23
CA ALA A 321 -14.66 -1.73 -43.81
C ALA A 321 -15.64 -2.82 -44.29
N GLY A 322 -16.77 -2.39 -44.88
CA GLY A 322 -17.79 -3.31 -45.36
C GLY A 322 -18.52 -4.09 -44.28
N GLY A 323 -18.60 -3.56 -43.08
CA GLY A 323 -19.24 -4.21 -41.93
C GLY A 323 -18.35 -5.22 -41.19
N ARG A 324 -17.07 -5.23 -41.48
CA ARG A 324 -16.08 -6.19 -40.90
C ARG A 324 -16.09 -6.21 -39.37
N PHE A 325 -16.31 -5.05 -38.74
CA PHE A 325 -16.31 -4.93 -37.28
C PHE A 325 -17.72 -4.99 -36.68
N ALA A 326 -18.75 -5.27 -37.47
CA ALA A 326 -20.10 -5.44 -36.94
C ALA A 326 -20.12 -6.54 -35.88
N GLU A 327 -20.62 -6.21 -34.69
CA GLU A 327 -20.66 -7.12 -33.53
C GLU A 327 -19.28 -7.67 -33.06
N ARG A 328 -18.18 -7.20 -33.63
CA ARG A 328 -16.82 -7.61 -33.29
C ARG A 328 -16.08 -6.56 -32.47
N PHE A 329 -16.76 -5.88 -31.59
CA PHE A 329 -16.18 -4.98 -30.60
C PHE A 329 -16.94 -5.08 -29.28
N ASP A 330 -16.28 -4.69 -28.22
CA ASP A 330 -16.89 -4.53 -26.91
C ASP A 330 -16.97 -3.07 -26.50
N VAL A 331 -17.97 -2.73 -25.71
CA VAL A 331 -18.13 -1.40 -25.13
C VAL A 331 -18.03 -1.50 -23.63
N LEU A 332 -17.22 -0.64 -23.03
CA LEU A 332 -17.11 -0.46 -21.59
C LEU A 332 -17.43 0.99 -21.26
N ASP A 333 -18.54 1.20 -20.60
CA ASP A 333 -18.95 2.52 -20.12
C ASP A 333 -18.25 2.81 -18.80
N ILE A 334 -17.20 3.64 -18.85
CA ILE A 334 -16.44 4.05 -17.67
C ILE A 334 -16.97 5.34 -17.04
N ARG A 335 -17.90 6.03 -17.73
CA ARG A 335 -18.50 7.27 -17.24
C ARG A 335 -19.68 7.02 -16.30
N SER A 336 -20.45 5.98 -16.53
CA SER A 336 -21.65 5.67 -15.76
C SER A 336 -21.32 5.41 -14.29
N GLY A 337 -21.98 6.14 -13.40
CA GLY A 337 -21.76 6.05 -11.94
C GLY A 337 -20.55 6.82 -11.42
N ARG A 338 -19.88 7.60 -12.25
CA ARG A 338 -18.79 8.49 -11.83
C ARG A 338 -19.37 9.72 -11.13
N THR A 339 -19.17 9.81 -9.81
CA THR A 339 -19.35 11.03 -9.02
C THR A 339 -17.98 11.53 -8.58
N ALA A 340 -17.89 12.77 -8.09
CA ALA A 340 -16.66 13.33 -7.54
C ALA A 340 -16.04 12.47 -6.40
N GLN A 341 -16.82 11.56 -5.81
CA GLN A 341 -16.43 10.74 -4.66
C GLN A 341 -16.43 9.22 -4.93
N SER A 342 -16.88 8.77 -6.10
CA SER A 342 -16.94 7.33 -6.43
C SER A 342 -16.17 7.02 -7.71
N ARG A 343 -15.46 5.90 -7.72
CA ARG A 343 -14.90 5.34 -8.96
C ARG A 343 -16.04 4.94 -9.90
N PRO A 344 -15.83 5.03 -11.22
CA PRO A 344 -16.77 4.50 -12.20
C PRO A 344 -17.09 3.03 -11.90
N ARG A 345 -18.35 2.65 -11.91
CA ARG A 345 -18.79 1.28 -11.56
C ARG A 345 -18.24 0.21 -12.50
N ASN A 346 -17.91 0.57 -13.73
CA ASN A 346 -17.49 -0.35 -14.78
C ASN A 346 -15.97 -0.40 -14.98
N VAL A 347 -15.19 0.41 -14.24
CA VAL A 347 -13.73 0.31 -14.25
C VAL A 347 -13.32 -0.78 -13.28
N PRO A 348 -12.42 -1.69 -13.67
CA PRO A 348 -11.88 -2.67 -12.76
C PRO A 348 -11.33 -2.03 -11.48
N PRO A 349 -11.49 -2.67 -10.30
CA PRO A 349 -11.11 -2.07 -9.01
C PRO A 349 -9.61 -1.78 -8.89
N PHE A 350 -8.81 -2.46 -9.71
CA PHE A 350 -7.36 -2.25 -9.82
C PHE A 350 -7.03 -1.80 -11.24
N LEU A 351 -6.60 -0.56 -11.39
CA LEU A 351 -6.20 -0.04 -12.70
C LEU A 351 -4.98 -0.79 -13.23
N ASN A 352 -4.02 -1.03 -12.36
CA ASN A 352 -2.86 -1.86 -12.63
C ASN A 352 -2.78 -2.96 -11.55
N PRO A 353 -2.70 -4.28 -11.91
CA PRO A 353 -2.62 -4.77 -13.28
C PRO A 353 -3.97 -5.02 -13.98
N MET A 354 -5.11 -5.09 -13.29
CA MET A 354 -6.35 -5.63 -13.85
C MET A 354 -6.84 -4.90 -15.10
N PHE A 355 -6.87 -3.57 -15.10
CA PHE A 355 -7.37 -2.83 -16.25
C PHE A 355 -6.40 -2.89 -17.43
N VAL A 356 -5.11 -2.79 -17.16
CA VAL A 356 -4.07 -2.97 -18.19
C VAL A 356 -4.18 -4.36 -18.85
N GLU A 357 -4.34 -5.42 -18.06
CA GLU A 357 -4.54 -6.78 -18.56
C GLU A 357 -5.84 -6.92 -19.35
N THR A 358 -6.91 -6.22 -18.93
CA THR A 358 -8.17 -6.15 -19.69
C THR A 358 -7.96 -5.51 -21.06
N LEU A 359 -7.26 -4.36 -21.11
CA LEU A 359 -6.96 -3.69 -22.38
C LEU A 359 -6.15 -4.58 -23.32
N ARG A 360 -5.20 -5.35 -22.78
CA ARG A 360 -4.34 -6.28 -23.56
C ARG A 360 -5.09 -7.42 -24.25
N LEU A 361 -6.34 -7.68 -23.86
CA LEU A 361 -7.19 -8.63 -24.58
C LEU A 361 -7.66 -8.11 -25.95
N PHE A 362 -7.43 -6.81 -26.23
CA PHE A 362 -7.85 -6.13 -27.45
C PHE A 362 -6.63 -5.59 -28.20
N GLU A 363 -6.67 -5.67 -29.54
CA GLU A 363 -5.63 -5.12 -30.40
C GLU A 363 -5.67 -3.59 -30.44
N ALA A 364 -6.89 -3.02 -30.34
CA ALA A 364 -7.12 -1.57 -30.36
C ALA A 364 -8.13 -1.13 -29.30
N VAL A 365 -7.84 0.02 -28.70
CA VAL A 365 -8.75 0.75 -27.83
C VAL A 365 -9.19 2.05 -28.53
N LEU A 366 -10.49 2.22 -28.67
CA LEU A 366 -11.13 3.47 -29.05
C LEU A 366 -11.67 4.14 -27.76
N TRP A 367 -11.00 5.16 -27.26
CA TRP A 367 -11.44 5.90 -26.08
C TRP A 367 -12.00 7.25 -26.53
N TYR A 368 -13.30 7.48 -26.33
CA TYR A 368 -13.89 8.78 -26.58
C TYR A 368 -14.42 9.40 -25.30
N GLY A 369 -14.11 10.69 -25.12
CA GLY A 369 -14.40 11.43 -23.91
C GLY A 369 -14.85 12.87 -24.19
N ASP A 370 -15.45 13.47 -23.16
CA ASP A 370 -15.75 14.90 -23.10
C ASP A 370 -14.63 15.65 -22.34
N PRO A 371 -14.74 16.99 -22.12
CA PRO A 371 -13.71 17.76 -21.40
C PRO A 371 -13.36 17.26 -20.00
N GLN A 372 -14.16 16.37 -19.44
CA GLN A 372 -13.95 15.78 -18.13
C GLN A 372 -13.62 14.28 -18.20
N PHE A 373 -13.02 13.82 -19.31
CA PHE A 373 -12.62 12.42 -19.40
C PHE A 373 -11.64 12.01 -18.28
N ALA A 374 -11.55 10.72 -18.00
CA ALA A 374 -10.78 10.17 -16.89
C ALA A 374 -9.28 10.18 -17.19
N LEU A 375 -8.65 11.35 -17.19
CA LEU A 375 -7.21 11.53 -17.44
C LEU A 375 -6.35 10.72 -16.47
N ASP A 376 -6.72 10.69 -15.19
CA ASP A 376 -6.05 9.92 -14.15
C ASP A 376 -6.01 8.41 -14.45
N ILE A 377 -7.12 7.87 -14.94
CA ILE A 377 -7.20 6.46 -15.37
C ILE A 377 -6.37 6.27 -16.64
N ALA A 378 -6.49 7.18 -17.61
CA ALA A 378 -5.73 7.10 -18.86
C ALA A 378 -4.22 7.08 -18.61
N GLN A 379 -3.71 7.98 -17.76
CA GLN A 379 -2.29 8.02 -17.37
C GLN A 379 -1.83 6.75 -16.66
N ALA A 380 -2.68 6.16 -15.83
CA ALA A 380 -2.34 4.95 -15.09
C ALA A 380 -2.23 3.69 -15.96
N VAL A 381 -2.90 3.63 -17.12
CA VAL A 381 -3.04 2.38 -17.89
C VAL A 381 -2.53 2.45 -19.32
N LEU A 382 -2.70 3.58 -20.04
CA LEU A 382 -2.41 3.65 -21.46
C LEU A 382 -0.92 3.56 -21.81
N PRO A 383 0.01 4.17 -21.06
CA PRO A 383 1.43 4.04 -21.36
C PRO A 383 1.89 2.58 -21.42
N GLU A 384 1.48 1.78 -20.43
CA GLU A 384 1.82 0.37 -20.36
C GLU A 384 1.10 -0.46 -21.44
N TYR A 385 -0.15 -0.17 -21.74
CA TYR A 385 -0.89 -0.82 -22.81
C TYR A 385 -0.22 -0.60 -24.19
N VAL A 386 0.12 0.66 -24.51
CA VAL A 386 0.77 1.01 -25.79
C VAL A 386 2.19 0.43 -25.85
N ARG A 387 2.95 0.47 -24.76
CA ARG A 387 4.30 -0.10 -24.67
C ARG A 387 4.31 -1.60 -24.98
N THR A 388 3.25 -2.31 -24.66
CA THR A 388 3.10 -3.75 -24.92
C THR A 388 2.48 -4.08 -26.28
N GLY A 389 2.35 -3.10 -27.18
CA GLY A 389 1.90 -3.27 -28.56
C GLY A 389 0.44 -2.92 -28.82
N GLY A 390 -0.30 -2.47 -27.80
CA GLY A 390 -1.67 -2.00 -27.97
C GLY A 390 -1.78 -0.76 -28.84
N LYS A 391 -2.91 -0.60 -29.55
CA LYS A 391 -3.21 0.53 -30.42
C LYS A 391 -4.27 1.42 -29.77
N LEU A 392 -4.08 2.74 -29.79
CA LEU A 392 -4.95 3.72 -29.15
C LEU A 392 -5.46 4.74 -30.14
N LEU A 393 -6.79 4.83 -30.28
CA LEU A 393 -7.47 6.00 -30.84
C LEU A 393 -8.14 6.75 -29.68
N LEU A 394 -7.54 7.87 -29.25
CA LEU A 394 -8.10 8.75 -28.23
C LEU A 394 -8.81 9.92 -28.92
N VAL A 395 -10.07 10.09 -28.63
CA VAL A 395 -10.91 11.19 -29.15
C VAL A 395 -11.50 11.93 -27.97
N THR A 396 -11.03 13.13 -27.69
CA THR A 396 -11.57 13.93 -26.58
C THR A 396 -11.39 15.41 -26.80
N THR A 397 -12.33 16.20 -26.29
CA THR A 397 -12.13 17.64 -26.05
C THR A 397 -11.58 17.85 -24.65
N LEU A 398 -11.04 19.03 -24.38
CA LEU A 398 -10.40 19.32 -23.10
C LEU A 398 -11.11 20.48 -22.39
N PRO A 399 -10.92 20.69 -21.08
CA PRO A 399 -11.42 21.87 -20.39
C PRO A 399 -10.96 23.17 -21.07
N SER A 400 -11.74 24.24 -20.96
CA SER A 400 -11.46 25.54 -21.61
C SER A 400 -10.09 26.13 -21.24
N THR A 401 -9.60 25.77 -20.06
CA THR A 401 -8.23 26.04 -19.60
C THR A 401 -7.62 24.76 -19.05
N VAL A 402 -6.41 24.46 -19.48
CA VAL A 402 -5.63 23.30 -19.03
C VAL A 402 -4.22 23.74 -18.69
N ASP A 403 -3.57 23.00 -17.81
CA ASP A 403 -2.12 23.08 -17.66
C ASP A 403 -1.48 22.41 -18.89
N PRO A 404 -0.67 23.11 -19.69
CA PRO A 404 0.01 22.52 -20.83
C PRO A 404 0.93 21.35 -20.46
N GLN A 405 1.33 21.22 -19.19
CA GLN A 405 2.17 20.17 -18.63
C GLN A 405 1.39 19.12 -17.84
N ALA A 406 0.07 19.06 -17.96
CA ALA A 406 -0.79 18.16 -17.16
C ALA A 406 -0.66 16.66 -17.50
N GLY A 407 0.47 16.23 -18.11
CA GLY A 407 0.77 14.82 -18.38
C GLY A 407 0.02 14.22 -19.57
N TYR A 408 -0.52 15.03 -20.46
CA TYR A 408 -1.06 14.53 -21.73
C TYR A 408 0.03 13.92 -22.62
N SER A 409 1.26 14.45 -22.55
CA SER A 409 2.44 13.91 -23.24
C SER A 409 2.80 12.47 -22.86
N ASP A 410 2.32 12.00 -21.71
CA ASP A 410 2.55 10.63 -21.26
C ASP A 410 1.68 9.61 -22.02
N ILE A 411 0.56 10.07 -22.58
CA ILE A 411 -0.43 9.21 -23.23
C ILE A 411 -0.61 9.47 -24.72
N VAL A 412 -0.28 10.69 -25.20
CA VAL A 412 -0.42 11.06 -26.62
C VAL A 412 0.87 11.72 -27.14
N PRO A 413 1.15 11.66 -28.45
CA PRO A 413 2.45 12.06 -29.02
C PRO A 413 2.56 13.58 -29.22
N ILE A 414 2.50 14.35 -28.12
CA ILE A 414 2.70 15.81 -28.11
C ILE A 414 3.74 16.20 -27.07
N ASP A 415 4.42 17.32 -27.28
CA ASP A 415 5.26 17.94 -26.25
C ASP A 415 4.44 18.79 -25.29
N SER A 416 3.43 19.46 -25.83
CA SER A 416 2.53 20.32 -25.05
C SER A 416 1.25 20.65 -25.84
N LEU A 417 0.38 21.44 -25.22
CA LEU A 417 -0.83 21.98 -25.87
C LEU A 417 -1.06 23.43 -25.42
N SER A 418 -1.97 24.16 -26.12
CA SER A 418 -2.31 25.52 -25.71
C SER A 418 -3.01 25.54 -24.36
N ALA A 419 -2.64 26.47 -23.46
CA ALA A 419 -3.25 26.60 -22.13
C ALA A 419 -4.74 26.94 -22.17
N ARG A 420 -5.21 27.52 -23.27
CA ARG A 420 -6.63 27.87 -23.48
C ARG A 420 -7.15 27.25 -24.76
N GLU A 421 -8.44 26.93 -24.76
CA GLU A 421 -9.14 26.49 -25.97
C GLU A 421 -9.11 27.56 -27.08
N LEU A 422 -9.16 27.10 -28.33
CA LEU A 422 -9.10 27.97 -29.51
C LEU A 422 -10.41 28.76 -29.74
N PHE A 423 -11.53 28.27 -29.20
CA PHE A 423 -12.84 28.88 -29.30
C PHE A 423 -13.42 29.00 -27.90
N SER A 424 -13.52 30.21 -27.37
CA SER A 424 -14.17 30.45 -26.07
C SER A 424 -15.66 30.78 -26.27
N SER A 425 -16.50 30.34 -25.35
CA SER A 425 -17.94 30.69 -25.35
C SER A 425 -18.17 32.21 -25.41
N PRO A 426 -19.07 32.74 -26.26
CA PRO A 426 -20.06 32.00 -27.05
C PRO A 426 -19.59 31.54 -28.44
N ALA A 427 -18.34 31.78 -28.81
CA ALA A 427 -17.81 31.37 -30.10
C ALA A 427 -17.55 29.84 -30.08
N ALA A 428 -18.32 29.10 -30.83
CA ALA A 428 -18.07 27.70 -31.13
C ALA A 428 -17.62 27.56 -32.60
N LEU A 429 -16.98 26.47 -32.93
CA LEU A 429 -16.58 26.15 -34.29
C LEU A 429 -17.85 26.11 -35.20
N PRO A 430 -17.98 26.95 -36.24
CA PRO A 430 -19.17 27.00 -37.07
C PRO A 430 -19.42 25.69 -37.83
N ASN A 431 -20.69 25.39 -38.13
CA ASN A 431 -21.01 24.28 -39.03
C ASN A 431 -20.50 24.60 -40.45
N GLY A 432 -20.02 23.56 -41.13
CA GLY A 432 -19.37 23.69 -42.42
C GLY A 432 -17.86 23.96 -42.35
N THR A 433 -17.30 24.23 -41.16
CA THR A 433 -15.84 24.39 -41.00
C THR A 433 -15.13 23.10 -41.36
N PRO A 434 -14.14 23.14 -42.28
CA PRO A 434 -13.33 21.99 -42.60
C PRO A 434 -12.20 21.78 -41.55
N LEU A 435 -11.91 20.55 -41.19
CA LEU A 435 -10.61 20.16 -40.64
C LEU A 435 -9.74 19.71 -41.81
N LEU A 436 -8.65 20.45 -42.05
CA LEU A 436 -7.80 20.25 -43.20
C LEU A 436 -6.81 19.12 -42.91
N PRO A 437 -6.82 18.04 -43.72
CA PRO A 437 -5.81 16.99 -43.57
C PRO A 437 -4.42 17.55 -43.89
N ASP A 438 -3.41 17.13 -43.10
CA ASP A 438 -2.03 17.54 -43.35
C ASP A 438 -1.51 16.84 -44.64
N SER A 439 -1.07 17.67 -45.60
CA SER A 439 -0.60 17.18 -46.91
C SER A 439 0.83 16.65 -46.91
N SER A 440 1.56 16.81 -45.81
CA SER A 440 2.96 16.37 -45.71
C SER A 440 3.11 14.88 -45.37
N LEU A 441 2.00 14.19 -45.12
CA LEU A 441 2.03 12.79 -44.75
C LEU A 441 2.47 11.89 -45.93
N PRO A 442 3.48 11.02 -45.72
CA PRO A 442 4.03 10.19 -46.80
C PRO A 442 3.07 9.11 -47.31
N ASP A 443 2.10 8.74 -46.49
CA ASP A 443 1.08 7.70 -46.76
C ASP A 443 -0.24 8.27 -47.30
N GLY A 444 -0.20 9.51 -47.76
CA GLY A 444 -1.32 10.21 -48.37
C GLY A 444 -2.22 10.92 -47.35
N PRO A 445 -3.07 11.84 -47.83
CA PRO A 445 -3.91 12.65 -46.96
C PRO A 445 -5.03 11.81 -46.34
N TYR A 446 -5.38 12.18 -45.13
CA TYR A 446 -6.58 11.69 -44.43
C TYR A 446 -7.84 12.25 -45.08
N PRO A 447 -9.04 11.68 -44.84
CA PRO A 447 -10.29 12.20 -45.40
C PRO A 447 -10.58 13.60 -44.88
N LEU A 448 -11.10 14.48 -45.75
CA LEU A 448 -11.58 15.78 -45.32
C LEU A 448 -12.73 15.61 -44.35
N LEU A 449 -12.68 16.30 -43.23
CA LEU A 449 -13.72 16.34 -42.21
C LEU A 449 -14.44 17.68 -42.30
N LEU A 450 -15.76 17.64 -42.25
CA LEU A 450 -16.60 18.84 -42.22
C LEU A 450 -17.51 18.76 -41.01
N LYS A 451 -17.52 19.84 -40.21
CA LYS A 451 -18.45 19.95 -39.10
C LYS A 451 -19.87 20.04 -39.61
N ASP A 452 -20.76 19.17 -39.16
CA ASP A 452 -22.13 19.11 -39.62
C ASP A 452 -23.16 19.56 -38.58
N ARG A 453 -22.91 19.38 -37.29
CA ARG A 453 -23.89 19.66 -36.23
C ARG A 453 -23.21 19.96 -34.88
N GLY A 454 -24.05 20.33 -33.90
CA GLY A 454 -23.67 20.43 -32.49
C GLY A 454 -22.70 21.57 -32.16
N THR A 455 -22.28 21.62 -30.94
CA THR A 455 -21.32 22.60 -30.43
C THR A 455 -19.98 21.92 -30.18
N ALA A 456 -18.94 22.34 -30.88
CA ALA A 456 -17.58 21.85 -30.67
C ALA A 456 -16.79 22.93 -29.89
N VAL A 457 -16.48 22.64 -28.63
CA VAL A 457 -15.68 23.46 -27.70
C VAL A 457 -14.58 22.61 -27.11
N GLY A 458 -13.67 23.21 -26.34
CA GLY A 458 -12.57 22.48 -25.70
C GLY A 458 -11.52 21.96 -26.69
N ILE A 459 -11.40 22.63 -27.85
CA ILE A 459 -10.39 22.32 -28.87
C ILE A 459 -9.15 23.18 -28.61
N HIS A 460 -8.01 22.55 -28.42
CA HIS A 460 -6.72 23.17 -28.15
C HIS A 460 -5.76 23.00 -29.32
N ALA A 461 -4.82 23.94 -29.47
CA ALA A 461 -3.68 23.73 -30.35
C ALA A 461 -2.75 22.70 -29.74
N LEU A 462 -2.39 21.69 -30.53
CA LEU A 462 -1.45 20.64 -30.16
C LEU A 462 -0.06 20.96 -30.72
N TYR A 463 0.98 20.73 -29.92
CA TYR A 463 2.38 20.84 -30.33
C TYR A 463 2.97 19.43 -30.39
N PRO A 464 3.02 18.84 -31.60
CA PRO A 464 3.49 17.47 -31.78
C PRO A 464 4.94 17.30 -31.32
N ASN A 465 5.27 16.15 -30.72
CA ASN A 465 6.67 15.83 -30.41
C ASN A 465 7.44 15.45 -31.70
N ALA A 466 8.76 15.32 -31.59
CA ALA A 466 9.65 15.10 -32.74
C ALA A 466 9.33 13.82 -33.56
N THR A 467 8.63 12.85 -32.99
CA THR A 467 8.26 11.58 -33.65
C THR A 467 6.83 11.58 -34.17
N ALA A 468 6.05 12.59 -33.86
CA ALA A 468 4.65 12.66 -34.21
C ALA A 468 4.41 13.30 -35.59
N ALA A 469 3.35 12.84 -36.24
CA ALA A 469 2.86 13.41 -37.48
C ALA A 469 1.55 14.18 -37.21
N PRO A 470 1.44 15.47 -37.61
CA PRO A 470 0.17 16.20 -37.62
C PRO A 470 -0.80 15.50 -38.57
N LEU A 471 -2.06 15.31 -38.16
CA LEU A 471 -3.10 14.73 -39.01
C LEU A 471 -4.06 15.78 -39.54
N TYR A 472 -4.50 16.68 -38.65
CA TYR A 472 -5.47 17.72 -38.99
C TYR A 472 -5.08 19.06 -38.44
N ARG A 473 -5.38 20.08 -39.25
CA ARG A 473 -5.24 21.50 -38.89
C ARG A 473 -6.57 22.22 -39.06
N LEU A 474 -6.79 23.22 -38.22
CA LEU A 474 -7.87 24.18 -38.45
C LEU A 474 -7.48 25.18 -39.53
N PRO A 475 -8.45 25.64 -40.35
CA PRO A 475 -8.21 26.71 -41.31
C PRO A 475 -7.92 28.04 -40.58
N PRO A 476 -7.34 29.05 -41.26
CA PRO A 476 -7.14 30.37 -40.67
C PRO A 476 -8.46 30.98 -40.14
N SER A 477 -8.40 31.62 -38.99
CA SER A 477 -9.57 32.22 -38.33
C SER A 477 -9.16 33.47 -37.54
N GLN A 478 -10.12 34.33 -37.25
CA GLN A 478 -9.91 35.49 -36.37
C GLN A 478 -9.76 35.10 -34.86
N HIS A 479 -10.11 33.89 -34.50
CA HIS A 479 -10.10 33.42 -33.11
C HIS A 479 -8.72 32.88 -32.64
N TYR A 480 -7.82 32.58 -33.58
CA TYR A 480 -6.49 32.04 -33.29
C TYR A 480 -5.50 32.39 -34.41
N ALA A 481 -4.22 32.34 -34.12
CA ALA A 481 -3.16 32.60 -35.10
C ALA A 481 -2.84 31.33 -35.93
N GLY A 482 -2.62 31.50 -37.23
CA GLY A 482 -2.14 30.45 -38.12
C GLY A 482 -3.14 29.33 -38.37
N THR A 483 -2.62 28.11 -38.52
CA THR A 483 -3.37 26.87 -38.77
C THR A 483 -3.01 25.82 -37.69
N PRO A 484 -3.59 25.95 -36.49
CA PRO A 484 -3.21 25.09 -35.36
C PRO A 484 -3.50 23.60 -35.65
N VAL A 485 -2.60 22.73 -35.19
CA VAL A 485 -2.78 21.30 -35.22
C VAL A 485 -3.79 20.91 -34.15
N VAL A 486 -4.77 20.06 -34.51
CA VAL A 486 -5.81 19.57 -33.60
C VAL A 486 -5.91 18.05 -33.57
N ALA A 487 -5.07 17.36 -34.35
CA ALA A 487 -4.94 15.91 -34.33
C ALA A 487 -3.52 15.49 -34.68
N VAL A 488 -3.05 14.43 -34.03
CA VAL A 488 -1.69 13.90 -34.19
C VAL A 488 -1.70 12.37 -34.22
N ARG A 489 -0.65 11.78 -34.82
CA ARG A 489 -0.38 10.36 -34.81
C ARG A 489 1.07 10.11 -34.43
N SER A 490 1.33 9.08 -33.63
CA SER A 490 2.70 8.63 -33.36
C SER A 490 3.37 8.08 -34.62
N GLY A 491 4.69 8.21 -34.72
CA GLY A 491 5.45 7.74 -35.89
C GLY A 491 5.32 6.22 -36.13
N ASN A 492 5.18 5.44 -35.06
CA ASN A 492 4.94 3.99 -35.14
C ASN A 492 3.46 3.62 -35.38
N ARG A 493 2.58 4.60 -35.57
CA ARG A 493 1.14 4.44 -35.79
C ARG A 493 0.38 3.73 -34.66
N ALA A 494 0.95 3.66 -33.46
CA ALA A 494 0.29 3.01 -32.32
C ALA A 494 -0.73 3.92 -31.62
N VAL A 495 -0.56 5.23 -31.71
CA VAL A 495 -1.42 6.21 -31.04
C VAL A 495 -1.90 7.24 -32.04
N VAL A 496 -3.21 7.45 -32.07
CA VAL A 496 -3.89 8.56 -32.79
C VAL A 496 -4.67 9.36 -31.75
N PHE A 497 -4.43 10.66 -31.71
CA PHE A 497 -5.13 11.59 -30.83
C PHE A 497 -5.89 12.65 -31.63
N LEU A 498 -7.19 12.75 -31.40
CA LEU A 498 -8.08 13.74 -31.99
C LEU A 498 -8.61 14.63 -30.88
N ASN A 499 -8.18 15.91 -30.85
CA ASN A 499 -8.67 16.88 -29.86
C ASN A 499 -9.91 17.63 -30.41
N PHE A 500 -10.90 16.87 -30.86
CA PHE A 500 -12.22 17.38 -31.28
C PHE A 500 -13.25 16.25 -31.23
N PRO A 501 -14.55 16.56 -31.08
CA PRO A 501 -15.61 15.54 -31.00
C PRO A 501 -15.93 14.98 -32.40
N LEU A 502 -15.27 13.88 -32.76
CA LEU A 502 -15.31 13.32 -34.12
C LEU A 502 -16.72 13.08 -34.66
N HIS A 503 -17.67 12.67 -33.82
CA HIS A 503 -19.05 12.40 -34.18
C HIS A 503 -19.81 13.64 -34.73
N LEU A 504 -19.31 14.86 -34.45
CA LEU A 504 -19.83 16.09 -34.99
C LEU A 504 -19.25 16.46 -36.36
N PHE A 505 -18.35 15.65 -36.93
CA PHE A 505 -17.66 15.92 -38.20
C PHE A 505 -17.95 14.85 -39.26
N ASN A 506 -19.15 14.26 -39.22
CA ASN A 506 -19.50 13.17 -40.15
C ASN A 506 -20.23 13.61 -41.42
N ARG A 507 -20.15 14.87 -41.78
CA ARG A 507 -20.75 15.31 -43.06
C ARG A 507 -20.18 14.52 -44.23
N ALA A 508 -21.06 13.98 -45.06
CA ALA A 508 -20.72 13.07 -46.18
C ALA A 508 -19.88 11.83 -45.75
N GLY A 509 -20.05 11.36 -44.52
CA GLY A 509 -19.35 10.16 -44.02
C GLY A 509 -17.85 10.37 -43.73
N GLY A 510 -17.41 11.62 -43.51
CA GLY A 510 -16.00 11.94 -43.30
C GLY A 510 -15.41 11.26 -42.06
N ALA A 511 -16.12 11.32 -40.93
CA ALA A 511 -15.70 10.71 -39.70
C ALA A 511 -15.65 9.18 -39.77
N GLU A 512 -16.59 8.54 -40.47
CA GLU A 512 -16.56 7.09 -40.68
C GLU A 512 -15.34 6.67 -41.52
N ARG A 513 -15.03 7.42 -42.60
CA ARG A 513 -13.81 7.16 -43.39
C ARG A 513 -12.52 7.36 -42.59
N LEU A 514 -12.52 8.32 -41.65
CA LEU A 514 -11.38 8.48 -40.73
C LEU A 514 -11.23 7.28 -39.81
N LEU A 515 -12.33 6.83 -39.19
CA LEU A 515 -12.29 5.63 -38.34
C LEU A 515 -11.77 4.41 -39.12
N GLU A 516 -12.26 4.21 -40.35
CA GLU A 516 -11.78 3.13 -41.23
C GLU A 516 -10.29 3.28 -41.52
N ARG A 517 -9.81 4.48 -41.90
CA ARG A 517 -8.40 4.77 -42.17
C ARG A 517 -7.52 4.41 -40.96
N VAL A 518 -7.91 4.88 -39.76
CA VAL A 518 -7.13 4.64 -38.54
C VAL A 518 -7.14 3.15 -38.17
N LEU A 519 -8.31 2.53 -38.09
CA LEU A 519 -8.42 1.16 -37.60
C LEU A 519 -7.82 0.14 -38.60
N VAL A 520 -8.09 0.31 -39.90
CA VAL A 520 -7.65 -0.66 -40.90
C VAL A 520 -6.23 -0.38 -41.39
N GLN A 521 -5.91 0.89 -41.72
CA GLN A 521 -4.64 1.18 -42.40
C GLN A 521 -3.52 1.56 -41.44
N ASP A 522 -3.82 2.35 -40.39
CA ASP A 522 -2.81 2.73 -39.39
C ASP A 522 -2.59 1.61 -38.38
N PHE A 523 -3.66 1.05 -37.81
CA PHE A 523 -3.57 0.00 -36.80
C PHE A 523 -3.45 -1.41 -37.38
N GLY A 524 -3.79 -1.60 -38.69
CA GLY A 524 -3.68 -2.87 -39.39
C GLY A 524 -4.70 -3.93 -38.95
N LEU A 525 -5.86 -3.52 -38.41
CA LEU A 525 -6.90 -4.47 -37.98
C LEU A 525 -7.53 -5.18 -39.17
N GLN A 526 -7.72 -6.49 -39.02
CA GLN A 526 -8.27 -7.37 -40.08
C GLN A 526 -9.70 -7.82 -39.76
#